data_c47ac5d7cf4b5ec146da907c7c46094f
#
_entry.id   c47ac5d7cf4b5ec146da907c7c46094f
#
_cell.length_a   1.000
_cell.length_b   1.000
_cell.length_c   1.000
_cell.angle_alpha   90.00
_cell.angle_beta   90.00
_cell.angle_gamma   90.00
#
_symmetry.space_group_name_H-M   'P 1'
#
loop_
_entity.id
_entity.type
_entity.pdbx_description
1 polymer ?
#
loop_
_entity_poly.entity_id
_entity_poly.type
_entity_poly.pdbx_seq_one_letter_code
_entity_poly.pdbx_strand_id
1 'polypeptide(L)'
;VVPDEAADSAELIEGITVSNRTLGFVNAPSLIQKAVAECLKEKTNLEFYDRNRIALYEGLTKLGFTCIKPQGAFYLWLKSPVAKEEEFVEAAKKYHLILVKGSAFGYGGYVRLAYCTSYETVVNSMQAFAKLAAEYGLKAAE
;
A
#
# COMPACT_ATOMS: atom_id res chain seq x y z
N VAL A 1 -18.44 14.73 3.56
CA VAL A 1 -19.23 15.90 3.09
C VAL A 1 -20.46 15.36 2.37
N VAL A 2 -21.63 15.81 2.73
CA VAL A 2 -22.87 15.51 2.02
C VAL A 2 -23.12 16.69 1.06
N PRO A 3 -23.33 16.46 -0.24
CA PRO A 3 -23.69 17.52 -1.17
C PRO A 3 -25.01 18.19 -0.78
N ASP A 4 -25.12 19.50 -1.02
CA ASP A 4 -26.33 20.27 -0.67
C ASP A 4 -27.54 19.79 -1.50
N GLU A 5 -27.30 19.30 -2.72
CA GLU A 5 -28.31 18.77 -3.63
C GLU A 5 -28.74 17.34 -3.34
N ALA A 6 -28.11 16.67 -2.37
CA ALA A 6 -28.49 15.31 -2.00
C ALA A 6 -29.90 15.31 -1.38
N ALA A 7 -30.71 14.33 -1.78
CA ALA A 7 -31.98 14.11 -1.11
C ALA A 7 -31.75 13.83 0.38
N ASP A 8 -32.56 14.45 1.24
CA ASP A 8 -32.49 14.29 2.70
C ASP A 8 -31.12 14.66 3.29
N SER A 9 -30.44 15.67 2.73
CA SER A 9 -29.08 16.06 3.11
C SER A 9 -28.98 16.41 4.60
N ALA A 10 -29.96 17.08 5.18
CA ALA A 10 -30.01 17.46 6.60
C ALA A 10 -30.10 16.19 7.50
N GLU A 11 -30.99 15.28 7.19
CA GLU A 11 -31.20 14.03 7.91
C GLU A 11 -29.96 13.13 7.82
N LEU A 12 -29.30 13.10 6.65
CA LEU A 12 -28.04 12.36 6.46
C LEU A 12 -26.92 12.93 7.34
N ILE A 13 -26.78 14.25 7.40
CA ILE A 13 -25.79 14.92 8.26
C ILE A 13 -26.08 14.63 9.73
N GLU A 14 -27.33 14.71 10.15
CA GLU A 14 -27.73 14.42 11.53
C GLU A 14 -27.46 12.95 11.87
N GLY A 15 -27.86 12.02 11.01
CA GLY A 15 -27.61 10.57 11.19
C GLY A 15 -26.13 10.23 11.28
N ILE A 16 -25.28 10.82 10.43
CA ILE A 16 -23.82 10.67 10.49
C ILE A 16 -23.27 11.24 11.80
N THR A 17 -23.76 12.39 12.23
CA THR A 17 -23.34 13.05 13.48
C THR A 17 -23.65 12.17 14.70
N VAL A 18 -24.86 11.64 14.78
CA VAL A 18 -25.30 10.72 15.85
C VAL A 18 -24.46 9.43 15.84
N SER A 19 -24.25 8.85 14.65
CA SER A 19 -23.45 7.64 14.48
C SER A 19 -22.00 7.85 14.95
N ASN A 20 -21.37 8.95 14.57
CA ASN A 20 -20.01 9.30 15.01
C ASN A 20 -19.94 9.44 16.55
N ARG A 21 -20.91 10.10 17.16
CA ARG A 21 -20.97 10.24 18.62
C ARG A 21 -21.14 8.90 19.32
N THR A 22 -22.01 8.05 18.81
CA THR A 22 -22.25 6.69 19.32
C THR A 22 -20.98 5.85 19.29
N LEU A 23 -20.15 6.02 18.25
CA LEU A 23 -18.86 5.34 18.09
C LEU A 23 -17.71 6.01 18.87
N GLY A 24 -17.96 7.13 19.55
CA GLY A 24 -16.96 7.86 20.33
C GLY A 24 -16.14 8.90 19.55
N PHE A 25 -16.42 9.12 18.27
CA PHE A 25 -15.72 10.11 17.42
C PHE A 25 -16.38 11.48 17.48
N VAL A 26 -16.33 12.13 18.65
CA VAL A 26 -17.02 13.41 18.84
C VAL A 26 -16.24 14.59 18.27
N ASN A 27 -14.96 14.69 18.61
CA ASN A 27 -14.07 15.75 18.16
C ASN A 27 -12.64 15.21 17.95
N ALA A 28 -11.89 15.86 17.06
CA ALA A 28 -10.46 15.60 16.99
C ALA A 28 -9.78 16.03 18.30
N PRO A 29 -8.80 15.25 18.84
CA PRO A 29 -8.08 15.61 20.06
C PRO A 29 -7.43 16.99 19.94
N SER A 30 -7.57 17.84 20.96
CA SER A 30 -7.10 19.22 20.93
C SER A 30 -5.58 19.35 20.71
N LEU A 31 -4.82 18.39 21.24
CA LEU A 31 -3.37 18.33 21.00
C LEU A 31 -3.05 18.14 19.51
N ILE A 32 -3.78 17.24 18.85
CA ILE A 32 -3.59 17.00 17.41
C ILE A 32 -4.02 18.20 16.58
N GLN A 33 -5.10 18.88 16.96
CA GLN A 33 -5.52 20.13 16.27
C GLN A 33 -4.44 21.20 16.34
N LYS A 34 -3.79 21.38 17.49
CA LYS A 34 -2.67 22.32 17.65
C LYS A 34 -1.46 21.91 16.81
N ALA A 35 -1.09 20.64 16.84
CA ALA A 35 0.02 20.13 16.02
C ALA A 35 -0.26 20.33 14.52
N VAL A 36 -1.46 20.03 14.04
CA VAL A 36 -1.84 20.25 12.64
C VAL A 36 -1.77 21.73 12.26
N ALA A 37 -2.19 22.64 13.14
CA ALA A 37 -2.12 24.07 12.88
C ALA A 37 -0.68 24.57 12.62
N GLU A 38 0.30 24.04 13.36
CA GLU A 38 1.72 24.33 13.16
C GLU A 38 2.28 23.68 11.88
N CYS A 39 1.74 22.54 11.48
CA CYS A 39 2.25 21.73 10.34
C CYS A 39 1.53 22.02 9.01
N LEU A 40 0.61 23.00 8.94
CA LEU A 40 -0.19 23.26 7.73
C LEU A 40 0.65 23.57 6.48
N LYS A 41 1.88 24.07 6.65
CA LYS A 41 2.80 24.42 5.56
C LYS A 41 3.82 23.32 5.25
N GLU A 42 3.88 22.30 6.10
CA GLU A 42 4.83 21.21 5.94
C GLU A 42 4.43 20.32 4.76
N LYS A 43 5.44 19.78 4.09
CA LYS A 43 5.26 18.88 2.96
C LYS A 43 5.79 17.50 3.29
N THR A 44 5.13 16.48 2.77
CA THR A 44 5.62 15.11 2.82
C THR A 44 6.94 15.01 2.04
N ASN A 45 7.90 14.25 2.58
CA ASN A 45 9.16 13.96 1.89
C ASN A 45 8.92 13.00 0.71
N LEU A 46 8.58 13.56 -0.44
CA LEU A 46 8.28 12.79 -1.65
C LEU A 46 9.51 12.07 -2.20
N GLU A 47 10.70 12.64 -2.06
CA GLU A 47 11.96 12.03 -2.53
C GLU A 47 12.25 10.72 -1.79
N PHE A 48 11.95 10.65 -0.49
CA PHE A 48 12.07 9.43 0.28
C PHE A 48 11.20 8.30 -0.31
N TYR A 49 9.94 8.58 -0.59
CA TYR A 49 9.02 7.58 -1.16
C TYR A 49 9.39 7.22 -2.59
N ASP A 50 9.81 8.20 -3.39
CA ASP A 50 10.19 7.97 -4.79
C ASP A 50 11.44 7.08 -4.91
N ARG A 51 12.44 7.31 -4.08
CA ARG A 51 13.62 6.44 -3.98
C ARG A 51 13.24 5.00 -3.67
N ASN A 52 12.35 4.80 -2.69
CA ASN A 52 11.86 3.45 -2.33
C ASN A 52 11.07 2.81 -3.48
N ARG A 53 10.21 3.58 -4.13
CA ARG A 53 9.43 3.16 -5.29
C ARG A 53 10.33 2.67 -6.42
N ILE A 54 11.34 3.45 -6.77
CA ILE A 54 12.30 3.12 -7.83
C ILE A 54 13.06 1.85 -7.47
N ALA A 55 13.65 1.79 -6.27
CA ALA A 55 14.43 0.65 -5.82
C ALA A 55 13.61 -0.66 -5.81
N LEU A 56 12.35 -0.61 -5.32
CA LEU A 56 11.47 -1.77 -5.29
C LEU A 56 11.06 -2.19 -6.70
N TYR A 57 10.58 -1.25 -7.52
CA TYR A 57 10.11 -1.53 -8.86
C TYR A 57 11.21 -2.11 -9.75
N GLU A 58 12.36 -1.43 -9.82
CA GLU A 58 13.48 -1.88 -10.65
C GLU A 58 14.09 -3.18 -10.13
N GLY A 59 14.22 -3.33 -8.81
CA GLY A 59 14.74 -4.55 -8.20
C GLY A 59 13.88 -5.77 -8.55
N LEU A 60 12.56 -5.67 -8.40
CA LEU A 60 11.63 -6.75 -8.74
C LEU A 60 11.60 -7.04 -10.23
N THR A 61 11.59 -6.00 -11.07
CA THR A 61 11.60 -6.18 -12.54
C THR A 61 12.88 -6.87 -13.01
N LYS A 62 14.04 -6.50 -12.47
CA LYS A 62 15.32 -7.17 -12.75
C LYS A 62 15.32 -8.66 -12.35
N LEU A 63 14.56 -9.02 -11.32
CA LEU A 63 14.41 -10.42 -10.91
C LEU A 63 13.40 -11.20 -11.77
N GLY A 64 12.79 -10.58 -12.77
CA GLY A 64 11.84 -11.20 -13.68
C GLY A 64 10.39 -11.14 -13.24
N PHE A 65 10.08 -10.43 -12.16
CA PHE A 65 8.68 -10.20 -11.75
C PHE A 65 8.00 -9.18 -12.67
N THR A 66 6.74 -9.42 -12.97
CA THR A 66 5.89 -8.45 -13.66
C THR A 66 5.23 -7.52 -12.65
N CYS A 67 5.55 -6.25 -12.73
CA CYS A 67 5.03 -5.23 -11.81
C CYS A 67 4.29 -4.13 -12.58
N ILE A 68 3.19 -3.63 -12.01
CA ILE A 68 2.57 -2.39 -12.49
C ILE A 68 3.41 -1.23 -11.94
N LYS A 69 3.93 -0.39 -12.85
CA LYS A 69 4.75 0.77 -12.45
C LYS A 69 3.90 1.78 -11.69
N PRO A 70 4.18 2.05 -10.40
CA PRO A 70 3.38 2.98 -9.63
C PRO A 70 3.57 4.42 -10.12
N GLN A 71 2.47 5.15 -10.28
CA GLN A 71 2.46 6.58 -10.65
C GLN A 71 2.13 7.48 -9.46
N GLY A 72 1.79 6.91 -8.32
CA GLY A 72 1.45 7.63 -7.10
C GLY A 72 1.21 6.71 -5.93
N ALA A 73 0.78 7.27 -4.81
CA ALA A 73 0.61 6.59 -3.53
C ALA A 73 1.90 5.89 -3.06
N PHE A 74 1.82 4.78 -2.36
CA PHE A 74 2.97 4.06 -1.82
C PHE A 74 2.80 2.55 -1.86
N TYR A 75 2.07 2.07 -2.87
CA TYR A 75 1.86 0.65 -3.14
C TYR A 75 2.31 0.27 -4.55
N LEU A 76 2.88 -0.92 -4.66
CA LEU A 76 3.23 -1.57 -5.91
C LEU A 76 2.40 -2.85 -6.05
N TRP A 77 1.88 -3.09 -7.24
CA TRP A 77 1.20 -4.31 -7.62
C TRP A 77 2.15 -5.22 -8.39
N LEU A 78 2.41 -6.40 -7.82
CA LEU A 78 3.21 -7.45 -8.41
C LEU A 78 2.28 -8.57 -8.87
N LYS A 79 2.36 -8.95 -10.13
CA LYS A 79 1.59 -10.08 -10.68
C LYS A 79 2.09 -11.37 -10.07
N SER A 80 1.19 -12.19 -9.54
CA SER A 80 1.51 -13.52 -9.06
C SER A 80 2.05 -14.38 -10.21
N PRO A 81 3.17 -15.09 -10.04
CA PRO A 81 3.69 -16.01 -11.06
C PRO A 81 2.83 -17.26 -11.22
N VAL A 82 1.91 -17.51 -10.30
CA VAL A 82 0.97 -18.64 -10.32
C VAL A 82 -0.47 -18.16 -10.29
N ALA A 83 -1.38 -18.99 -10.78
CA ALA A 83 -2.81 -18.63 -10.91
C ALA A 83 -3.47 -18.32 -9.56
N LYS A 84 -3.09 -19.05 -8.51
CA LYS A 84 -3.59 -18.81 -7.15
C LYS A 84 -2.58 -17.98 -6.37
N GLU A 85 -2.88 -16.72 -6.18
CA GLU A 85 -2.01 -15.78 -5.45
C GLU A 85 -1.77 -16.18 -3.99
N GLU A 86 -2.68 -16.96 -3.40
CA GLU A 86 -2.54 -17.53 -2.06
C GLU A 86 -1.29 -18.41 -1.94
N GLU A 87 -1.05 -19.26 -2.95
CA GLU A 87 0.11 -20.15 -2.98
C GLU A 87 1.41 -19.34 -3.04
N PHE A 88 1.41 -18.26 -3.80
CA PHE A 88 2.55 -17.34 -3.88
C PHE A 88 2.79 -16.61 -2.55
N VAL A 89 1.72 -16.12 -1.89
CA VAL A 89 1.83 -15.46 -0.58
C VAL A 89 2.37 -16.43 0.49
N GLU A 90 1.91 -17.68 0.50
CA GLU A 90 2.42 -18.67 1.45
C GLU A 90 3.90 -19.05 1.15
N ALA A 91 4.28 -19.20 -0.11
CA ALA A 91 5.67 -19.42 -0.49
C ALA A 91 6.59 -18.26 -0.07
N ALA A 92 6.12 -17.03 -0.21
CA ALA A 92 6.87 -15.84 0.19
C ALA A 92 7.21 -15.81 1.69
N LYS A 93 6.36 -16.36 2.54
CA LYS A 93 6.59 -16.43 4.00
C LYS A 93 7.84 -17.26 4.36
N LYS A 94 8.23 -18.26 3.56
CA LYS A 94 9.46 -19.05 3.75
C LYS A 94 10.71 -18.17 3.74
N TYR A 95 10.63 -17.05 3.04
CA TYR A 95 11.68 -16.04 2.90
C TYR A 95 11.44 -14.78 3.74
N HIS A 96 10.53 -14.86 4.72
CA HIS A 96 10.14 -13.75 5.59
C HIS A 96 9.53 -12.55 4.83
N LEU A 97 8.95 -12.79 3.66
CA LEU A 97 8.21 -11.79 2.92
C LEU A 97 6.72 -11.89 3.26
N ILE A 98 6.17 -10.82 3.83
CA ILE A 98 4.74 -10.72 4.16
C ILE A 98 4.08 -9.91 3.06
N LEU A 99 3.36 -10.58 2.17
CA LEU A 99 2.66 -9.99 1.04
C LEU A 99 1.16 -9.97 1.29
N VAL A 100 0.46 -9.00 0.72
CA VAL A 100 -1.00 -8.90 0.85
C VAL A 100 -1.65 -9.28 -0.48
N LYS A 101 -2.61 -10.20 -0.44
CA LYS A 101 -3.35 -10.64 -1.61
C LYS A 101 -4.09 -9.51 -2.30
N GLY A 102 -4.05 -9.46 -3.61
CA GLY A 102 -4.78 -8.49 -4.41
C GLY A 102 -6.30 -8.69 -4.34
N SER A 103 -6.76 -9.94 -4.22
CA SER A 103 -8.18 -10.26 -4.04
C SER A 103 -8.81 -9.57 -2.83
N ALA A 104 -8.04 -9.31 -1.77
CA ALA A 104 -8.50 -8.53 -0.62
C ALA A 104 -8.86 -7.06 -0.98
N PHE A 105 -8.45 -6.61 -2.17
CA PHE A 105 -8.73 -5.28 -2.73
C PHE A 105 -9.53 -5.37 -4.04
N GLY A 106 -10.16 -6.51 -4.33
CA GLY A 106 -10.92 -6.71 -5.54
C GLY A 106 -10.08 -6.95 -6.81
N TYR A 107 -8.78 -7.18 -6.70
CA TYR A 107 -7.85 -7.33 -7.83
C TYR A 107 -7.02 -8.62 -7.71
N GLY A 108 -7.67 -9.75 -8.02
CA GLY A 108 -7.05 -11.09 -7.94
C GLY A 108 -5.92 -11.30 -8.95
N GLY A 109 -5.06 -12.29 -8.67
CA GLY A 109 -3.89 -12.61 -9.50
C GLY A 109 -2.68 -11.69 -9.28
N TYR A 110 -2.76 -10.82 -8.30
CA TYR A 110 -1.69 -9.89 -7.89
C TYR A 110 -1.47 -9.91 -6.39
N VAL A 111 -0.32 -9.42 -5.97
CA VAL A 111 -0.05 -9.11 -4.57
C VAL A 111 0.35 -7.64 -4.46
N ARG A 112 -0.04 -7.03 -3.34
CA ARG A 112 0.25 -5.65 -3.03
C ARG A 112 1.46 -5.55 -2.10
N LEU A 113 2.42 -4.74 -2.45
CA LEU A 113 3.59 -4.40 -1.65
C LEU A 113 3.55 -2.92 -1.27
N ALA A 114 3.87 -2.60 -0.02
CA ALA A 114 4.04 -1.22 0.42
C ALA A 114 5.52 -0.82 0.34
N TYR A 115 5.80 0.41 -0.13
CA TYR A 115 7.15 0.97 -0.08
C TYR A 115 7.25 2.19 0.86
N CYS A 116 6.25 2.40 1.72
CA CYS A 116 6.30 3.36 2.82
C CYS A 116 7.00 2.76 4.05
N THR A 117 8.21 2.28 3.85
CA THR A 117 9.07 1.67 4.88
C THR A 117 10.48 2.24 4.78
N SER A 118 11.42 1.80 5.61
CA SER A 118 12.82 2.25 5.49
C SER A 118 13.43 1.79 4.16
N TYR A 119 14.35 2.59 3.62
CA TYR A 119 15.07 2.24 2.39
C TYR A 119 15.84 0.91 2.54
N GLU A 120 16.44 0.72 3.70
CA GLU A 120 17.17 -0.50 4.05
C GLU A 120 16.27 -1.75 3.98
N THR A 121 15.03 -1.62 4.45
CA THR A 121 14.04 -2.71 4.36
C THR A 121 13.76 -3.08 2.90
N VAL A 122 13.59 -2.07 2.04
CA VAL A 122 13.37 -2.29 0.61
C VAL A 122 14.58 -3.01 -0.02
N VAL A 123 15.78 -2.49 0.19
CA VAL A 123 17.01 -3.05 -0.41
C VAL A 123 17.29 -4.46 0.12
N ASN A 124 17.18 -4.66 1.43
CA ASN A 124 17.45 -5.96 2.05
C ASN A 124 16.45 -7.04 1.64
N SER A 125 15.21 -6.66 1.33
CA SER A 125 14.19 -7.60 0.85
C SER A 125 14.52 -8.21 -0.52
N MET A 126 15.38 -7.57 -1.33
CA MET A 126 15.71 -8.05 -2.68
C MET A 126 16.36 -9.42 -2.67
N GLN A 127 17.15 -9.78 -1.65
CA GLN A 127 17.73 -11.12 -1.53
C GLN A 127 16.65 -12.19 -1.31
N ALA A 128 15.61 -11.87 -0.54
CA ALA A 128 14.49 -12.76 -0.32
C ALA A 128 13.64 -12.91 -1.59
N PHE A 129 13.39 -11.81 -2.30
CA PHE A 129 12.71 -11.86 -3.60
C PHE A 129 13.51 -12.62 -4.66
N ALA A 130 14.84 -12.55 -4.66
CA ALA A 130 15.68 -13.34 -5.57
C ALA A 130 15.51 -14.85 -5.34
N LYS A 131 15.47 -15.29 -4.08
CA LYS A 131 15.22 -16.71 -3.74
C LYS A 131 13.82 -17.13 -4.17
N LEU A 132 12.82 -16.27 -3.93
CA LEU A 132 11.45 -16.52 -4.33
C LEU A 132 11.31 -16.57 -5.86
N ALA A 133 11.97 -15.67 -6.59
CA ALA A 133 12.01 -15.68 -8.05
C ALA A 133 12.61 -17.00 -8.60
N ALA A 134 13.69 -17.47 -8.01
CA ALA A 134 14.33 -18.73 -8.37
C ALA A 134 13.41 -19.95 -8.13
N GLU A 135 12.63 -19.97 -7.03
CA GLU A 135 11.64 -21.03 -6.75
C GLU A 135 10.58 -21.14 -7.87
N TYR A 136 10.21 -19.98 -8.46
CA TYR A 136 9.25 -19.93 -9.57
C TYR A 136 9.90 -19.95 -10.97
N GLY A 137 11.20 -20.12 -11.06
CA GLY A 137 11.92 -20.17 -12.34
C GLY A 137 11.88 -18.87 -13.13
N LEU A 138 11.68 -17.75 -12.47
CA LEU A 138 11.69 -16.43 -13.13
C LEU A 138 13.11 -16.11 -13.62
N LYS A 139 13.20 -15.58 -14.84
CA LYS A 139 14.48 -15.18 -15.43
C LYS A 139 14.64 -13.67 -15.29
N ALA A 140 15.85 -13.23 -14.96
CA ALA A 140 16.19 -11.83 -14.99
C ALA A 140 15.84 -11.22 -16.37
N ALA A 141 15.31 -10.02 -16.35
CA ALA A 141 15.12 -9.25 -17.60
C ALA A 141 16.51 -8.89 -18.15
N GLU A 142 16.74 -9.18 -19.43
CA GLU A 142 17.93 -8.76 -20.18
C GLU A 142 18.03 -7.24 -20.31
#